data_dfcd78f551d2188e5b52115ae38ab64d
#
_entry.id   dfcd78f551d2188e5b52115ae38ab64d
#
_cell.length_a   1.000
_cell.length_b   1.000
_cell.length_c   1.000
_cell.angle_alpha   90.00
_cell.angle_beta   90.00
_cell.angle_gamma   90.00
#
_symmetry.space_group_name_H-M   'P 1'
#
loop_
_entity.id
_entity.type
_entity.pdbx_description
1 polymer ?
#
loop_
_entity_poly.entity_id
_entity_poly.type
_entity_poly.pdbx_seq_one_letter_code
_entity_poly.pdbx_strand_id
1 'polypeptide(L)'
;MAEDAPRRQPTLDEVAERAGVSRSVASRALNNAPHVSRAKREAVERAVRQLGYVPNPTARALATRQTGAAALVVSGEDPSIFADPFFAQVIVGASAALEEADLHLMLCLAASDRGRKRVAELLRSRGADGVMLMALREDDPLARMAEEAQMPVVFGGRPVASTPRWYVDVDNAGGARAATEHLVSRGRTRVAAICGRLDTEAGRARYRGYRDAMLAAGLEPFPPRGGDFTETGGAAAMAELLAEQPDVEGVFAASDNMAAGALRTLREAGRRVPADVAVVGFDDLAVAQIADPPLTTVRQPIEALGREMARMLVALVNGQDPSPLILPTRLVVRSSA
;
A
#
# COMPACT_ATOMS: atom_id res chain seq x y z
N MET A 1 -12.36 -49.96 -11.64
CA MET A 1 -12.09 -48.54 -11.39
C MET A 1 -12.47 -47.77 -12.67
N ALA A 2 -13.64 -47.16 -12.68
CA ALA A 2 -14.06 -46.32 -13.83
C ALA A 2 -13.31 -44.96 -13.69
N GLU A 3 -12.48 -44.63 -14.66
CA GLU A 3 -11.86 -43.32 -14.83
C GLU A 3 -12.95 -42.28 -14.97
N ASP A 4 -13.03 -41.36 -13.99
CA ASP A 4 -13.95 -40.23 -14.02
C ASP A 4 -13.41 -39.24 -15.07
N ALA A 5 -13.96 -39.37 -16.30
CA ALA A 5 -13.65 -38.42 -17.38
C ALA A 5 -14.01 -37.00 -16.92
N PRO A 6 -13.17 -35.97 -17.16
CA PRO A 6 -13.44 -34.61 -16.72
C PRO A 6 -14.82 -34.18 -17.24
N ARG A 7 -15.73 -33.88 -16.30
CA ARG A 7 -17.09 -33.40 -16.64
C ARG A 7 -16.93 -32.12 -17.45
N ARG A 8 -17.37 -32.18 -18.71
CA ARG A 8 -17.41 -31.03 -19.60
C ARG A 8 -18.22 -29.92 -18.93
N GLN A 9 -17.60 -28.74 -18.75
CA GLN A 9 -18.32 -27.60 -18.19
C GLN A 9 -19.44 -27.17 -19.14
N PRO A 10 -20.66 -26.91 -18.63
CA PRO A 10 -21.75 -26.39 -19.42
C PRO A 10 -21.37 -25.10 -20.15
N THR A 11 -21.97 -24.88 -21.31
CA THR A 11 -21.73 -23.68 -22.14
C THR A 11 -22.88 -22.68 -22.04
N LEU A 12 -22.66 -21.45 -22.45
CA LEU A 12 -23.68 -20.42 -22.52
C LEU A 12 -24.80 -20.80 -23.53
N ASP A 13 -24.45 -21.57 -24.56
CA ASP A 13 -25.42 -22.06 -25.56
C ASP A 13 -26.38 -23.07 -24.92
N GLU A 14 -25.89 -23.98 -24.09
CA GLU A 14 -26.72 -24.93 -23.34
C GLU A 14 -27.65 -24.22 -22.32
N VAL A 15 -27.15 -23.12 -21.68
CA VAL A 15 -28.00 -22.27 -20.81
C VAL A 15 -29.09 -21.58 -21.61
N ALA A 16 -28.76 -21.03 -22.78
CA ALA A 16 -29.74 -20.37 -23.65
C ALA A 16 -30.81 -21.31 -24.14
N GLU A 17 -30.46 -22.53 -24.60
CA GLU A 17 -31.35 -23.58 -25.01
C GLU A 17 -32.29 -24.01 -23.87
N ARG A 18 -31.74 -24.28 -22.68
CA ARG A 18 -32.49 -24.67 -21.48
C ARG A 18 -33.44 -23.58 -21.00
N ALA A 19 -33.07 -22.29 -21.15
CA ALA A 19 -33.90 -21.15 -20.79
C ALA A 19 -34.92 -20.76 -21.87
N GLY A 20 -34.90 -21.37 -23.07
CA GLY A 20 -35.77 -21.01 -24.19
C GLY A 20 -35.52 -19.61 -24.74
N VAL A 21 -34.29 -19.15 -24.74
CA VAL A 21 -33.87 -17.80 -25.20
C VAL A 21 -32.70 -17.89 -26.18
N SER A 22 -32.43 -16.81 -26.92
CA SER A 22 -31.21 -16.75 -27.74
C SER A 22 -29.99 -16.57 -26.86
N ARG A 23 -28.78 -17.00 -27.35
CA ARG A 23 -27.50 -16.81 -26.68
C ARG A 23 -27.25 -15.35 -26.29
N SER A 24 -27.61 -14.39 -27.13
CA SER A 24 -27.50 -12.97 -26.85
C SER A 24 -28.39 -12.49 -25.70
N VAL A 25 -29.59 -13.09 -25.58
CA VAL A 25 -30.50 -12.79 -24.45
C VAL A 25 -29.97 -13.44 -23.17
N ALA A 26 -29.49 -14.68 -23.21
CA ALA A 26 -28.86 -15.33 -22.08
C ALA A 26 -27.64 -14.55 -21.57
N SER A 27 -26.75 -14.13 -22.47
CA SER A 27 -25.60 -13.30 -22.15
C SER A 27 -26.00 -11.97 -21.50
N ARG A 28 -26.99 -11.26 -22.05
CA ARG A 28 -27.48 -10.01 -21.49
C ARG A 28 -28.16 -10.20 -20.14
N ALA A 29 -28.88 -11.28 -19.93
CA ALA A 29 -29.50 -11.61 -18.66
C ALA A 29 -28.46 -11.83 -17.57
N LEU A 30 -27.41 -12.60 -17.86
CA LEU A 30 -26.28 -12.87 -16.93
C LEU A 30 -25.47 -11.64 -16.58
N ASN A 31 -25.33 -10.68 -17.52
CA ASN A 31 -24.59 -9.43 -17.31
C ASN A 31 -25.49 -8.28 -16.79
N ASN A 32 -26.66 -8.57 -16.27
CA ASN A 32 -27.61 -7.57 -15.77
C ASN A 32 -27.93 -6.43 -16.74
N ALA A 33 -27.78 -6.66 -18.03
CA ALA A 33 -28.02 -5.63 -19.04
C ALA A 33 -29.47 -5.12 -19.01
N PRO A 34 -29.72 -3.83 -19.30
CA PRO A 34 -31.05 -3.29 -19.46
C PRO A 34 -31.77 -3.96 -20.63
N HIS A 35 -33.13 -3.89 -20.65
CA HIS A 35 -34.01 -4.42 -21.71
C HIS A 35 -34.13 -5.96 -21.78
N VAL A 36 -33.78 -6.69 -20.72
CA VAL A 36 -34.16 -8.10 -20.55
C VAL A 36 -35.36 -8.17 -19.61
N SER A 37 -36.48 -8.75 -20.08
CA SER A 37 -37.67 -8.87 -19.23
C SER A 37 -37.39 -9.76 -18.02
N ARG A 38 -38.09 -9.47 -16.90
CA ARG A 38 -37.97 -10.23 -15.66
C ARG A 38 -38.14 -11.74 -15.85
N ALA A 39 -39.15 -12.12 -16.62
CA ALA A 39 -39.43 -13.53 -16.90
C ALA A 39 -38.29 -14.26 -17.62
N LYS A 40 -37.65 -13.59 -18.60
CA LYS A 40 -36.46 -14.14 -19.29
C LYS A 40 -35.25 -14.23 -18.37
N ARG A 41 -35.03 -13.24 -17.50
CA ARG A 41 -33.96 -13.27 -16.52
C ARG A 41 -34.10 -14.43 -15.55
N GLU A 42 -35.31 -14.61 -14.98
CA GLU A 42 -35.62 -15.73 -14.09
C GLU A 42 -35.48 -17.10 -14.78
N ALA A 43 -35.83 -17.21 -16.06
CA ALA A 43 -35.63 -18.43 -16.84
C ALA A 43 -34.14 -18.77 -17.02
N VAL A 44 -33.30 -17.77 -17.34
CA VAL A 44 -31.84 -17.94 -17.48
C VAL A 44 -31.21 -18.31 -16.14
N GLU A 45 -31.59 -17.66 -15.06
CA GLU A 45 -31.07 -17.97 -13.71
C GLU A 45 -31.43 -19.39 -13.26
N ARG A 46 -32.66 -19.87 -13.57
CA ARG A 46 -33.01 -21.26 -13.31
C ARG A 46 -32.18 -22.24 -14.14
N ALA A 47 -31.94 -21.96 -15.40
CA ALA A 47 -31.13 -22.80 -16.28
C ALA A 47 -29.65 -22.85 -15.79
N VAL A 48 -29.09 -21.73 -15.36
CA VAL A 48 -27.76 -21.64 -14.76
C VAL A 48 -27.65 -22.55 -13.53
N ARG A 49 -28.58 -22.45 -12.59
CA ARG A 49 -28.57 -23.29 -11.38
C ARG A 49 -28.75 -24.79 -11.72
N GLN A 50 -29.61 -25.14 -12.67
CA GLN A 50 -29.85 -26.52 -13.07
C GLN A 50 -28.65 -27.18 -13.75
N LEU A 51 -27.92 -26.42 -14.58
CA LEU A 51 -26.79 -26.91 -15.32
C LEU A 51 -25.46 -26.80 -14.53
N GLY A 52 -25.45 -26.05 -13.42
CA GLY A 52 -24.21 -25.71 -12.72
C GLY A 52 -23.27 -24.86 -13.58
N TYR A 53 -23.86 -24.04 -14.47
CA TYR A 53 -23.07 -23.18 -15.35
C TYR A 53 -22.40 -22.08 -14.56
N VAL A 54 -21.08 -21.95 -14.73
CA VAL A 54 -20.29 -20.84 -14.21
C VAL A 54 -19.90 -19.95 -15.40
N PRO A 55 -20.28 -18.66 -15.39
CA PRO A 55 -19.87 -17.73 -16.44
C PRO A 55 -18.36 -17.73 -16.62
N ASN A 56 -17.89 -17.85 -17.86
CA ASN A 56 -16.46 -17.76 -18.15
C ASN A 56 -15.99 -16.31 -17.99
N PRO A 57 -15.06 -16.01 -17.04
CA PRO A 57 -14.58 -14.66 -16.80
C PRO A 57 -13.94 -14.02 -18.05
N THR A 58 -13.22 -14.81 -18.86
CA THR A 58 -12.59 -14.34 -20.10
C THR A 58 -13.64 -13.92 -21.14
N ALA A 59 -14.71 -14.72 -21.29
CA ALA A 59 -15.80 -14.35 -22.20
C ALA A 59 -16.57 -13.12 -21.74
N ARG A 60 -16.73 -12.96 -20.41
CA ARG A 60 -17.33 -11.75 -19.80
C ARG A 60 -16.42 -10.53 -20.07
N ALA A 61 -15.11 -10.66 -19.82
CA ALA A 61 -14.15 -9.59 -20.04
C ALA A 61 -14.15 -9.10 -21.50
N LEU A 62 -14.21 -10.02 -22.47
CA LEU A 62 -14.32 -9.66 -23.89
C LEU A 62 -15.62 -8.91 -24.22
N ALA A 63 -16.74 -9.29 -23.59
CA ALA A 63 -18.05 -8.66 -23.84
C ALA A 63 -18.20 -7.31 -23.15
N THR A 64 -17.68 -7.15 -21.92
CA THR A 64 -17.83 -5.94 -21.09
C THR A 64 -16.63 -5.01 -21.16
N ARG A 65 -15.52 -5.48 -21.68
CA ARG A 65 -14.19 -4.82 -21.60
C ARG A 65 -13.72 -4.57 -20.17
N GLN A 66 -14.22 -5.35 -19.22
CA GLN A 66 -13.87 -5.32 -17.80
C GLN A 66 -13.38 -6.70 -17.37
N THR A 67 -12.24 -6.73 -16.67
CA THR A 67 -11.63 -7.98 -16.18
C THR A 67 -12.23 -8.45 -14.86
N GLY A 68 -12.90 -7.55 -14.12
CA GLY A 68 -13.38 -7.80 -12.77
C GLY A 68 -12.24 -7.84 -11.75
N ALA A 69 -11.08 -7.29 -12.06
CA ALA A 69 -9.91 -7.29 -11.19
C ALA A 69 -9.22 -5.93 -11.17
N ALA A 70 -8.73 -5.54 -9.99
CA ALA A 70 -7.84 -4.42 -9.78
C ALA A 70 -6.47 -4.93 -9.26
N ALA A 71 -5.37 -4.39 -9.77
CA ALA A 71 -4.05 -4.80 -9.34
C ALA A 71 -3.48 -3.85 -8.28
N LEU A 72 -2.92 -4.39 -7.20
CA LEU A 72 -2.02 -3.68 -6.30
C LEU A 72 -0.59 -4.10 -6.64
N VAL A 73 0.17 -3.17 -7.17
CA VAL A 73 1.57 -3.34 -7.55
C VAL A 73 2.44 -2.71 -6.48
N VAL A 74 3.32 -3.50 -5.88
CA VAL A 74 4.35 -3.03 -4.95
C VAL A 74 5.69 -3.11 -5.66
N SER A 75 6.34 -1.95 -5.83
CA SER A 75 7.69 -1.89 -6.37
C SER A 75 8.73 -2.03 -5.27
N GLY A 76 9.72 -2.88 -5.46
CA GLY A 76 10.78 -3.10 -4.49
C GLY A 76 11.77 -4.13 -5.01
N GLU A 77 13.02 -4.06 -4.57
CA GLU A 77 14.08 -4.99 -5.00
C GLU A 77 14.10 -6.27 -4.18
N ASP A 78 13.52 -6.27 -2.98
CA ASP A 78 13.50 -7.40 -2.07
C ASP A 78 12.07 -7.98 -1.96
N PRO A 79 11.91 -9.28 -2.24
CA PRO A 79 10.64 -9.98 -2.02
C PRO A 79 10.14 -9.93 -0.58
N SER A 80 11.03 -9.70 0.40
CA SER A 80 10.68 -9.59 1.82
C SER A 80 9.84 -8.35 2.15
N ILE A 81 9.65 -7.42 1.20
CA ILE A 81 8.81 -6.22 1.38
C ILE A 81 7.38 -6.58 1.86
N PHE A 82 6.84 -7.73 1.48
CA PHE A 82 5.55 -8.21 2.00
C PHE A 82 5.63 -8.79 3.42
N ALA A 83 6.82 -8.98 3.99
CA ALA A 83 6.97 -9.32 5.41
C ALA A 83 6.77 -8.07 6.29
N ASP A 84 6.82 -6.86 5.73
CA ASP A 84 6.50 -5.64 6.46
C ASP A 84 4.98 -5.57 6.73
N PRO A 85 4.55 -5.54 8.00
CA PRO A 85 3.14 -5.44 8.39
C PRO A 85 2.40 -4.23 7.80
N PHE A 86 3.11 -3.20 7.37
CA PHE A 86 2.55 -2.06 6.67
C PHE A 86 1.78 -2.49 5.41
N PHE A 87 2.39 -3.30 4.55
CA PHE A 87 1.74 -3.74 3.31
C PHE A 87 0.56 -4.67 3.57
N ALA A 88 0.63 -5.50 4.62
CA ALA A 88 -0.51 -6.35 5.02
C ALA A 88 -1.75 -5.51 5.37
N GLN A 89 -1.60 -4.41 6.10
CA GLN A 89 -2.72 -3.51 6.43
C GLN A 89 -3.25 -2.77 5.19
N VAL A 90 -2.37 -2.34 4.27
CA VAL A 90 -2.79 -1.75 2.99
C VAL A 90 -3.64 -2.74 2.19
N ILE A 91 -3.20 -4.02 2.10
CA ILE A 91 -3.91 -5.08 1.40
C ILE A 91 -5.31 -5.30 2.00
N VAL A 92 -5.42 -5.34 3.33
CA VAL A 92 -6.72 -5.49 4.04
C VAL A 92 -7.66 -4.36 3.66
N GLY A 93 -7.21 -3.10 3.73
CA GLY A 93 -8.02 -1.95 3.38
C GLY A 93 -8.44 -1.93 1.91
N ALA A 94 -7.51 -2.22 1.01
CA ALA A 94 -7.78 -2.27 -0.43
C ALA A 94 -8.74 -3.42 -0.79
N SER A 95 -8.54 -4.61 -0.22
CA SER A 95 -9.40 -5.77 -0.44
C SER A 95 -10.85 -5.50 -0.03
N ALA A 96 -11.06 -4.91 1.15
CA ALA A 96 -12.40 -4.59 1.63
C ALA A 96 -13.15 -3.63 0.68
N ALA A 97 -12.48 -2.57 0.20
CA ALA A 97 -13.11 -1.62 -0.72
C ALA A 97 -13.36 -2.20 -2.13
N LEU A 98 -12.50 -3.10 -2.61
CA LEU A 98 -12.70 -3.78 -3.89
C LEU A 98 -13.81 -4.82 -3.81
N GLU A 99 -13.95 -5.52 -2.67
CA GLU A 99 -15.07 -6.43 -2.42
C GLU A 99 -16.43 -5.71 -2.47
N GLU A 100 -16.54 -4.51 -1.87
CA GLU A 100 -17.72 -3.65 -1.96
C GLU A 100 -18.09 -3.30 -3.43
N ALA A 101 -17.09 -3.28 -4.31
CA ALA A 101 -17.23 -2.96 -5.74
C ALA A 101 -17.30 -4.20 -6.65
N ASP A 102 -17.40 -5.42 -6.10
CA ASP A 102 -17.40 -6.71 -6.83
C ASP A 102 -16.14 -6.89 -7.73
N LEU A 103 -14.98 -6.41 -7.26
CA LEU A 103 -13.70 -6.54 -7.92
C LEU A 103 -12.75 -7.45 -7.13
N HIS A 104 -11.98 -8.27 -7.85
CA HIS A 104 -10.91 -9.07 -7.25
C HIS A 104 -9.63 -8.25 -7.09
N LEU A 105 -8.93 -8.45 -5.98
CA LEU A 105 -7.60 -7.89 -5.78
C LEU A 105 -6.53 -8.83 -6.36
N MET A 106 -5.73 -8.32 -7.30
CA MET A 106 -4.54 -8.98 -7.82
C MET A 106 -3.28 -8.35 -7.19
N LEU A 107 -2.46 -9.14 -6.49
CA LEU A 107 -1.19 -8.67 -5.94
C LEU A 107 -0.05 -8.92 -6.94
N CYS A 108 0.70 -7.87 -7.25
CA CYS A 108 1.85 -7.93 -8.16
C CYS A 108 3.09 -7.37 -7.47
N LEU A 109 4.16 -8.16 -7.39
CA LEU A 109 5.45 -7.71 -6.89
C LEU A 109 6.39 -7.41 -8.06
N ALA A 110 6.88 -6.16 -8.13
CA ALA A 110 7.85 -5.71 -9.13
C ALA A 110 9.27 -5.67 -8.54
N ALA A 111 9.73 -6.80 -7.96
CA ALA A 111 11.02 -6.89 -7.27
C ALA A 111 12.22 -7.21 -8.22
N SER A 112 11.99 -7.36 -9.50
CA SER A 112 13.02 -7.68 -10.49
C SER A 112 12.68 -7.05 -11.84
N ASP A 113 13.65 -6.99 -12.76
CA ASP A 113 13.40 -6.55 -14.12
C ASP A 113 12.29 -7.37 -14.82
N ARG A 114 12.23 -8.67 -14.54
CA ARG A 114 11.16 -9.53 -15.05
C ARG A 114 9.81 -9.15 -14.45
N GLY A 115 9.77 -8.85 -13.14
CA GLY A 115 8.57 -8.37 -12.44
C GLY A 115 8.09 -7.04 -13.02
N ARG A 116 9.01 -6.07 -13.19
CA ARG A 116 8.72 -4.77 -13.80
C ARG A 116 8.19 -4.91 -15.25
N LYS A 117 8.79 -5.80 -16.07
CA LYS A 117 8.29 -6.09 -17.42
C LYS A 117 6.87 -6.64 -17.42
N ARG A 118 6.53 -7.54 -16.50
CA ARG A 118 5.16 -8.08 -16.37
C ARG A 118 4.16 -7.00 -15.98
N VAL A 119 4.53 -6.11 -15.06
CA VAL A 119 3.67 -4.96 -14.70
C VAL A 119 3.50 -4.02 -15.89
N ALA A 120 4.56 -3.77 -16.64
CA ALA A 120 4.49 -2.98 -17.86
C ALA A 120 3.56 -3.61 -18.92
N GLU A 121 3.57 -4.93 -19.06
CA GLU A 121 2.62 -5.66 -19.90
C GLU A 121 1.19 -5.55 -19.38
N LEU A 122 0.97 -5.67 -18.07
CA LEU A 122 -0.32 -5.47 -17.43
C LEU A 122 -0.91 -4.09 -17.76
N LEU A 123 -0.10 -3.03 -17.62
CA LEU A 123 -0.49 -1.65 -17.92
C LEU A 123 -0.87 -1.48 -19.40
N ARG A 124 -0.10 -2.07 -20.33
CA ARG A 124 -0.35 -1.96 -21.79
C ARG A 124 -1.52 -2.81 -22.27
N SER A 125 -1.64 -4.03 -21.74
CA SER A 125 -2.66 -5.01 -22.20
C SER A 125 -4.02 -4.82 -21.55
N ARG A 126 -4.16 -3.91 -20.58
CA ARG A 126 -5.35 -3.78 -19.74
C ARG A 126 -5.73 -5.11 -19.08
N GLY A 127 -4.75 -5.80 -18.52
CA GLY A 127 -4.94 -7.07 -17.81
C GLY A 127 -5.66 -6.95 -16.46
N ALA A 128 -6.01 -5.73 -16.05
CA ALA A 128 -6.85 -5.37 -14.92
C ALA A 128 -7.72 -4.18 -15.30
N ASP A 129 -8.77 -3.88 -14.55
CA ASP A 129 -9.62 -2.71 -14.76
C ASP A 129 -8.94 -1.42 -14.29
N GLY A 130 -7.97 -1.55 -13.39
CA GLY A 130 -7.12 -0.47 -12.93
C GLY A 130 -5.99 -0.96 -12.03
N VAL A 131 -5.05 -0.08 -11.73
CA VAL A 131 -3.84 -0.38 -10.96
C VAL A 131 -3.66 0.60 -9.81
N MET A 132 -3.35 0.07 -8.63
CA MET A 132 -2.80 0.80 -7.49
C MET A 132 -1.29 0.53 -7.45
N LEU A 133 -0.46 1.56 -7.37
CA LEU A 133 1.00 1.45 -7.46
C LEU A 133 1.67 2.10 -6.25
N MET A 134 2.51 1.35 -5.55
CA MET A 134 3.15 1.78 -4.30
C MET A 134 4.65 1.50 -4.25
N ALA A 135 5.32 2.11 -3.27
CA ALA A 135 6.72 1.92 -2.93
C ALA A 135 7.69 2.24 -4.08
N LEU A 136 7.34 3.25 -4.88
CA LEU A 136 8.15 3.70 -6.00
C LEU A 136 9.41 4.44 -5.53
N ARG A 137 10.52 4.10 -6.13
CA ARG A 137 11.78 4.82 -6.00
C ARG A 137 11.88 5.94 -7.05
N GLU A 138 12.85 6.84 -6.86
CA GLU A 138 13.04 8.00 -7.73
C GLU A 138 13.25 7.65 -9.21
N ASP A 139 13.98 6.60 -9.46
CA ASP A 139 14.36 6.11 -10.80
C ASP A 139 13.47 4.97 -11.32
N ASP A 140 12.37 4.66 -10.63
CA ASP A 140 11.51 3.55 -11.01
C ASP A 140 10.73 3.86 -12.31
N PRO A 141 10.97 3.09 -13.39
CA PRO A 141 10.33 3.34 -14.67
C PRO A 141 8.80 3.14 -14.62
N LEU A 142 8.29 2.42 -13.63
CA LEU A 142 6.85 2.17 -13.47
C LEU A 142 6.07 3.46 -13.23
N ALA A 143 6.67 4.48 -12.58
CA ALA A 143 6.01 5.76 -12.38
C ALA A 143 5.62 6.40 -13.72
N ARG A 144 6.58 6.55 -14.65
CA ARG A 144 6.33 7.10 -15.98
C ARG A 144 5.40 6.21 -16.80
N MET A 145 5.61 4.89 -16.76
CA MET A 145 4.76 3.96 -17.50
C MET A 145 3.30 3.99 -17.02
N ALA A 146 3.08 4.21 -15.73
CA ALA A 146 1.75 4.36 -15.14
C ALA A 146 1.07 5.66 -15.57
N GLU A 147 1.83 6.76 -15.68
CA GLU A 147 1.31 8.05 -16.17
C GLU A 147 0.95 8.01 -17.67
N GLU A 148 1.71 7.25 -18.46
CA GLU A 148 1.46 7.04 -19.89
C GLU A 148 0.36 5.98 -20.16
N ALA A 149 -0.05 5.23 -19.13
CA ALA A 149 -1.02 4.15 -19.29
C ALA A 149 -2.41 4.68 -19.64
N GLN A 150 -3.06 4.03 -20.61
CA GLN A 150 -4.45 4.34 -20.99
C GLN A 150 -5.48 3.60 -20.12
N MET A 151 -5.20 3.48 -18.83
CA MET A 151 -6.06 2.84 -17.85
C MET A 151 -5.98 3.60 -16.52
N PRO A 152 -6.96 3.46 -15.62
CA PRO A 152 -6.92 4.06 -14.30
C PRO A 152 -5.71 3.59 -13.50
N VAL A 153 -4.90 4.54 -12.99
CA VAL A 153 -3.80 4.26 -12.06
C VAL A 153 -3.89 5.21 -10.88
N VAL A 154 -3.82 4.66 -9.67
CA VAL A 154 -3.79 5.40 -8.41
C VAL A 154 -2.46 5.12 -7.71
N PHE A 155 -1.77 6.16 -7.30
CA PHE A 155 -0.53 6.04 -6.56
C PHE A 155 -0.79 6.00 -5.05
N GLY A 156 -0.16 5.06 -4.34
CA GLY A 156 -0.05 5.04 -2.88
C GLY A 156 1.25 5.70 -2.45
N GLY A 157 1.15 6.92 -1.93
CA GLY A 157 2.28 7.83 -1.82
C GLY A 157 2.57 8.55 -3.15
N ARG A 158 3.31 9.63 -3.09
CA ARG A 158 3.71 10.39 -4.30
C ARG A 158 5.03 9.84 -4.83
N PRO A 159 5.20 9.67 -6.14
CA PRO A 159 6.53 9.46 -6.73
C PRO A 159 7.43 10.68 -6.52
N VAL A 160 8.74 10.47 -6.41
CA VAL A 160 9.71 11.57 -6.23
C VAL A 160 9.82 12.44 -7.47
N ALA A 161 9.81 11.82 -8.65
CA ALA A 161 10.12 12.48 -9.92
C ALA A 161 8.89 13.13 -10.61
N SER A 162 7.67 12.91 -10.07
CA SER A 162 6.44 13.39 -10.71
C SER A 162 5.35 13.76 -9.70
N THR A 163 4.35 14.51 -10.17
CA THR A 163 3.15 14.81 -9.39
C THR A 163 1.95 14.18 -10.11
N PRO A 164 1.59 12.93 -9.79
CA PRO A 164 0.49 12.25 -10.44
C PRO A 164 -0.84 12.94 -10.11
N ARG A 165 -1.79 12.83 -11.03
CA ARG A 165 -3.13 13.39 -10.85
C ARG A 165 -3.91 12.67 -9.74
N TRP A 166 -3.74 11.36 -9.59
CA TRP A 166 -4.49 10.54 -8.65
C TRP A 166 -3.55 9.79 -7.70
N TYR A 167 -3.56 10.21 -6.46
CA TYR A 167 -2.81 9.57 -5.39
C TYR A 167 -3.53 9.67 -4.05
N VAL A 168 -3.25 8.72 -3.20
CA VAL A 168 -3.55 8.78 -1.77
C VAL A 168 -2.23 8.70 -1.01
N ASP A 169 -1.96 9.65 -0.16
CA ASP A 169 -0.74 9.73 0.66
C ASP A 169 -1.13 10.00 2.12
N VAL A 170 -0.17 10.00 3.01
CA VAL A 170 -0.33 10.46 4.39
C VAL A 170 0.51 11.70 4.63
N ASP A 171 0.18 12.47 5.67
CA ASP A 171 1.00 13.62 6.06
C ASP A 171 2.31 13.17 6.72
N ASN A 172 3.24 12.68 5.87
CA ASN A 172 4.56 12.19 6.27
C ASN A 172 5.40 13.29 6.93
N ALA A 173 5.39 14.51 6.38
CA ALA A 173 6.19 15.61 6.91
C ALA A 173 5.62 16.14 8.22
N GLY A 174 4.31 16.34 8.31
CA GLY A 174 3.66 16.80 9.55
C GLY A 174 3.81 15.78 10.69
N GLY A 175 3.66 14.48 10.38
CA GLY A 175 3.88 13.42 11.37
C GLY A 175 5.32 13.40 11.90
N ALA A 176 6.33 13.46 11.03
CA ALA A 176 7.74 13.49 11.43
C ALA A 176 8.10 14.77 12.20
N ARG A 177 7.49 15.90 11.81
CA ARG A 177 7.61 17.16 12.57
C ARG A 177 7.07 16.97 13.98
N ALA A 178 5.86 16.47 14.15
CA ALA A 178 5.23 16.24 15.46
C ALA A 178 6.05 15.28 16.34
N ALA A 179 6.64 14.22 15.75
CA ALA A 179 7.55 13.31 16.44
C ALA A 179 8.79 14.02 16.99
N THR A 180 9.43 14.87 16.16
CA THR A 180 10.64 15.59 16.51
C THR A 180 10.36 16.71 17.54
N GLU A 181 9.27 17.45 17.33
CA GLU A 181 8.80 18.46 18.31
C GLU A 181 8.52 17.86 19.69
N HIS A 182 8.00 16.64 19.72
CA HIS A 182 7.80 15.91 20.98
C HIS A 182 9.14 15.66 21.67
N LEU A 183 10.16 15.14 20.97
CA LEU A 183 11.50 14.93 21.54
C LEU A 183 12.10 16.24 22.08
N VAL A 184 12.02 17.32 21.31
CA VAL A 184 12.52 18.65 21.71
C VAL A 184 11.75 19.18 22.93
N SER A 185 10.42 19.03 22.97
CA SER A 185 9.59 19.46 24.10
C SER A 185 9.91 18.72 25.40
N ARG A 186 10.48 17.51 25.28
CA ARG A 186 10.99 16.70 26.42
C ARG A 186 12.41 17.09 26.82
N GLY A 187 12.93 18.19 26.29
CA GLY A 187 14.23 18.74 26.62
C GLY A 187 15.41 18.10 25.87
N ARG A 188 15.14 17.31 24.80
CA ARG A 188 16.20 16.69 23.99
C ARG A 188 16.69 17.71 22.97
N THR A 189 17.96 18.07 23.02
CA THR A 189 18.59 19.06 22.13
C THR A 189 19.43 18.39 21.05
N ARG A 190 19.97 17.21 21.33
CA ARG A 190 20.77 16.40 20.38
C ARG A 190 19.93 15.27 19.83
N VAL A 191 19.03 15.62 18.90
CA VAL A 191 18.09 14.68 18.28
C VAL A 191 18.58 14.32 16.88
N ALA A 192 18.68 13.02 16.59
CA ALA A 192 19.05 12.48 15.27
C ALA A 192 17.86 11.84 14.57
N ALA A 193 17.97 11.65 13.24
CA ALA A 193 17.01 10.92 12.45
C ALA A 193 17.62 9.65 11.84
N ILE A 194 16.97 8.49 12.10
CA ILE A 194 17.18 7.27 11.32
C ILE A 194 16.13 7.29 10.20
N CYS A 195 16.58 7.61 8.99
CA CYS A 195 15.73 7.83 7.84
C CYS A 195 15.37 6.51 7.18
N GLY A 196 14.16 6.48 6.58
CA GLY A 196 13.86 5.49 5.56
C GLY A 196 14.67 5.76 4.28
N ARG A 197 14.31 5.06 3.22
CA ARG A 197 14.95 5.24 1.90
C ARG A 197 14.71 6.65 1.38
N LEU A 198 15.77 7.42 1.20
CA LEU A 198 15.72 8.79 0.68
C LEU A 198 15.49 8.88 -0.84
N ASP A 199 15.49 7.75 -1.53
CA ASP A 199 15.04 7.61 -2.92
C ASP A 199 13.52 7.38 -3.03
N THR A 200 12.78 7.49 -1.91
CA THR A 200 11.32 7.50 -1.85
C THR A 200 10.81 8.83 -1.30
N GLU A 201 9.61 9.27 -1.73
CA GLU A 201 9.02 10.51 -1.22
C GLU A 201 8.67 10.40 0.28
N ALA A 202 8.20 9.26 0.75
CA ALA A 202 7.93 9.05 2.18
C ALA A 202 9.17 9.27 3.05
N GLY A 203 10.31 8.69 2.65
CA GLY A 203 11.59 8.89 3.35
C GLY A 203 12.04 10.35 3.33
N ARG A 204 11.96 11.01 2.17
CA ARG A 204 12.29 12.45 2.02
C ARG A 204 11.36 13.34 2.85
N ALA A 205 10.07 13.10 2.80
CA ALA A 205 9.10 13.91 3.52
C ALA A 205 9.27 13.78 5.04
N ARG A 206 9.48 12.57 5.56
CA ARG A 206 9.75 12.35 6.99
C ARG A 206 11.06 13.02 7.42
N TYR A 207 12.10 12.93 6.61
CA TYR A 207 13.36 13.65 6.90
C TYR A 207 13.19 15.18 6.86
N ARG A 208 12.44 15.72 5.90
CA ARG A 208 12.10 17.16 5.87
C ARG A 208 11.38 17.58 7.15
N GLY A 209 10.36 16.81 7.59
CA GLY A 209 9.63 17.11 8.82
C GLY A 209 10.53 17.17 10.05
N TYR A 210 11.45 16.20 10.21
CA TYR A 210 12.48 16.21 11.25
C TYR A 210 13.36 17.47 11.16
N ARG A 211 13.98 17.72 10.01
CA ARG A 211 14.87 18.85 9.81
C ARG A 211 14.19 20.18 10.13
N ASP A 212 12.98 20.37 9.61
CA ASP A 212 12.23 21.61 9.79
C ASP A 212 11.86 21.83 11.26
N ALA A 213 11.55 20.77 12.03
CA ALA A 213 11.29 20.86 13.47
C ALA A 213 12.55 21.25 14.26
N MET A 214 13.70 20.65 13.95
CA MET A 214 14.98 21.00 14.56
C MET A 214 15.33 22.47 14.33
N LEU A 215 15.29 22.92 13.07
CA LEU A 215 15.57 24.30 12.71
C LEU A 215 14.60 25.30 13.37
N ALA A 216 13.31 24.96 13.44
CA ALA A 216 12.32 25.79 14.12
C ALA A 216 12.58 25.94 15.63
N ALA A 217 13.20 24.92 16.25
CA ALA A 217 13.65 24.96 17.64
C ALA A 217 15.00 25.65 17.85
N GLY A 218 15.66 26.14 16.78
CA GLY A 218 16.99 26.73 16.84
C GLY A 218 18.12 25.70 17.05
N LEU A 219 17.84 24.44 16.72
CA LEU A 219 18.78 23.32 16.87
C LEU A 219 19.33 22.89 15.51
N GLU A 220 20.59 22.42 15.51
CA GLU A 220 21.22 21.91 14.29
C GLU A 220 20.80 20.47 14.03
N PRO A 221 20.19 20.14 12.87
CA PRO A 221 19.83 18.77 12.54
C PRO A 221 21.07 17.95 12.20
N PHE A 222 21.17 16.73 12.73
CA PHE A 222 22.20 15.80 12.30
C PHE A 222 22.01 15.34 10.85
N PRO A 223 23.10 14.97 10.15
CA PRO A 223 23.01 14.34 8.85
C PRO A 223 22.12 13.08 8.88
N PRO A 224 21.36 12.78 7.81
CA PRO A 224 20.47 11.64 7.78
C PRO A 224 21.25 10.33 7.88
N ARG A 225 20.74 9.36 8.65
CA ARG A 225 21.23 7.98 8.70
C ARG A 225 20.24 7.07 7.99
N GLY A 226 20.73 6.29 7.04
CA GLY A 226 19.88 5.40 6.24
C GLY A 226 19.53 4.13 7.01
N GLY A 227 18.25 3.81 7.11
CA GLY A 227 17.74 2.61 7.80
C GLY A 227 16.83 1.74 6.96
N ASP A 228 16.61 2.03 5.70
CA ASP A 228 15.90 1.27 4.65
C ASP A 228 14.48 0.75 4.99
N PHE A 229 13.88 1.20 6.09
CA PHE A 229 12.61 0.76 6.68
C PHE A 229 12.65 -0.64 7.34
N THR A 230 13.82 -1.30 7.42
CA THR A 230 13.97 -2.59 8.08
C THR A 230 14.45 -2.45 9.53
N GLU A 231 14.18 -3.48 10.36
CA GLU A 231 14.73 -3.54 11.72
C GLU A 231 16.25 -3.62 11.70
N THR A 232 16.80 -4.40 10.77
CA THR A 232 18.26 -4.57 10.63
C THR A 232 18.93 -3.27 10.22
N GLY A 233 18.35 -2.54 9.26
CA GLY A 233 18.86 -1.22 8.85
C GLY A 233 18.76 -0.19 9.98
N GLY A 234 17.67 -0.21 10.76
CA GLY A 234 17.52 0.63 11.94
C GLY A 234 18.57 0.36 13.01
N ALA A 235 18.89 -0.93 13.26
CA ALA A 235 19.94 -1.33 14.19
C ALA A 235 21.33 -0.88 13.74
N ALA A 236 21.68 -1.05 12.46
CA ALA A 236 22.93 -0.62 11.88
C ALA A 236 23.10 0.90 11.96
N ALA A 237 22.06 1.64 11.53
CA ALA A 237 22.06 3.11 11.60
C ALA A 237 22.22 3.64 13.03
N MET A 238 21.61 2.97 14.03
CA MET A 238 21.78 3.33 15.44
C MET A 238 23.18 3.05 15.95
N ALA A 239 23.81 1.96 15.54
CA ALA A 239 25.18 1.63 15.91
C ALA A 239 26.19 2.67 15.36
N GLU A 240 26.03 3.04 14.08
CA GLU A 240 26.82 4.11 13.46
C GLU A 240 26.61 5.44 14.19
N LEU A 241 25.36 5.78 14.52
CA LEU A 241 25.02 7.00 15.22
C LEU A 241 25.69 7.07 16.59
N LEU A 242 25.68 5.98 17.38
CA LEU A 242 26.33 5.93 18.69
C LEU A 242 27.86 6.06 18.60
N ALA A 243 28.47 5.53 17.53
CA ALA A 243 29.91 5.65 17.32
C ALA A 243 30.32 7.07 16.95
N GLU A 244 29.55 7.78 16.15
CA GLU A 244 29.88 9.13 15.69
C GLU A 244 29.36 10.23 16.62
N GLN A 245 28.23 9.99 17.29
CA GLN A 245 27.54 10.95 18.16
C GLN A 245 27.16 10.26 19.50
N PRO A 246 28.14 9.95 20.36
CA PRO A 246 27.92 9.22 21.60
C PRO A 246 27.04 9.97 22.62
N ASP A 247 26.84 11.25 22.41
CA ASP A 247 26.05 12.16 23.24
C ASP A 247 24.63 12.44 22.64
N VAL A 248 24.17 11.63 21.69
CA VAL A 248 22.78 11.69 21.18
C VAL A 248 21.80 11.47 22.33
N GLU A 249 20.78 12.33 22.40
CA GLU A 249 19.74 12.32 23.46
C GLU A 249 18.36 11.89 22.97
N GLY A 250 18.11 11.97 21.65
CA GLY A 250 16.86 11.60 21.05
C GLY A 250 17.04 11.06 19.64
N VAL A 251 16.16 10.16 19.25
CA VAL A 251 16.13 9.55 17.91
C VAL A 251 14.71 9.55 17.37
N PHE A 252 14.52 10.18 16.22
CA PHE A 252 13.35 9.95 15.38
C PHE A 252 13.69 8.86 14.36
N ALA A 253 13.04 7.71 14.46
CA ALA A 253 13.13 6.64 13.47
C ALA A 253 11.94 6.72 12.51
N ALA A 254 12.21 6.76 11.22
CA ALA A 254 11.18 6.95 10.20
C ALA A 254 10.30 5.70 9.95
N SER A 255 10.40 4.65 10.75
CA SER A 255 9.41 3.58 10.89
C SER A 255 9.56 2.86 12.24
N ASP A 256 8.53 2.17 12.69
CA ASP A 256 8.55 1.39 13.94
C ASP A 256 9.49 0.18 13.84
N ASN A 257 9.64 -0.42 12.66
CA ASN A 257 10.62 -1.50 12.44
C ASN A 257 12.04 -0.98 12.69
N MET A 258 12.39 0.18 12.13
CA MET A 258 13.71 0.78 12.39
C MET A 258 13.86 1.19 13.85
N ALA A 259 12.80 1.73 14.47
CA ALA A 259 12.81 2.06 15.89
C ALA A 259 13.07 0.83 16.77
N ALA A 260 12.48 -0.33 16.44
CA ALA A 260 12.73 -1.59 17.14
C ALA A 260 14.20 -2.01 17.05
N GLY A 261 14.79 -1.88 15.86
CA GLY A 261 16.24 -2.10 15.67
C GLY A 261 17.10 -1.13 16.50
N ALA A 262 16.73 0.15 16.52
CA ALA A 262 17.41 1.15 17.32
C ALA A 262 17.30 0.86 18.83
N LEU A 263 16.12 0.49 19.33
CA LEU A 263 15.91 0.10 20.73
C LEU A 263 16.78 -1.08 21.13
N ARG A 264 16.89 -2.09 20.26
CA ARG A 264 17.77 -3.25 20.50
C ARG A 264 19.22 -2.82 20.62
N THR A 265 19.73 -2.01 19.68
CA THR A 265 21.13 -1.53 19.69
C THR A 265 21.42 -0.66 20.92
N LEU A 266 20.49 0.23 21.31
CA LEU A 266 20.63 1.04 22.52
C LEU A 266 20.76 0.17 23.77
N ARG A 267 19.91 -0.85 23.90
CA ARG A 267 19.98 -1.80 25.02
C ARG A 267 21.29 -2.58 25.05
N GLU A 268 21.77 -3.06 23.91
CA GLU A 268 23.07 -3.76 23.78
C GLU A 268 24.24 -2.86 24.15
N ALA A 269 24.13 -1.53 23.85
CA ALA A 269 25.10 -0.50 24.23
C ALA A 269 24.94 0.00 25.69
N GLY A 270 24.03 -0.60 26.49
CA GLY A 270 23.79 -0.21 27.88
C GLY A 270 23.11 1.15 28.04
N ARG A 271 22.49 1.70 26.99
CA ARG A 271 21.77 2.98 27.02
C ARG A 271 20.31 2.75 27.44
N ARG A 272 19.85 3.49 28.43
CA ARG A 272 18.46 3.41 28.93
C ARG A 272 17.54 4.28 28.07
N VAL A 273 16.42 3.71 27.67
CA VAL A 273 15.34 4.43 26.95
C VAL A 273 14.16 4.61 27.92
N PRO A 274 13.64 5.83 28.11
CA PRO A 274 14.01 7.11 27.48
C PRO A 274 15.09 7.90 28.23
N ALA A 275 15.62 7.39 29.35
CA ALA A 275 16.43 8.18 30.28
C ALA A 275 17.69 8.77 29.63
N ASP A 276 18.48 7.94 28.94
CA ASP A 276 19.69 8.35 28.25
C ASP A 276 19.40 8.77 26.80
N VAL A 277 18.57 8.02 26.07
CA VAL A 277 18.16 8.33 24.69
C VAL A 277 16.65 8.09 24.55
N ALA A 278 15.91 9.12 24.18
CA ALA A 278 14.48 8.98 23.87
C ALA A 278 14.31 8.54 22.41
N VAL A 279 13.33 7.68 22.13
CA VAL A 279 13.08 7.16 20.77
C VAL A 279 11.61 7.35 20.37
N VAL A 280 11.39 7.92 19.18
CA VAL A 280 10.05 8.04 18.58
C VAL A 280 10.07 7.36 17.21
N GLY A 281 9.08 6.51 16.96
CA GLY A 281 8.88 5.80 15.70
C GLY A 281 7.87 6.47 14.77
N PHE A 282 7.47 5.71 13.74
CA PHE A 282 6.45 6.08 12.78
C PHE A 282 5.73 4.81 12.30
N ASP A 283 4.43 4.85 12.09
CA ASP A 283 3.46 3.88 11.55
C ASP A 283 2.42 3.40 12.59
N ASP A 284 2.79 3.24 13.85
CA ASP A 284 2.03 2.61 14.94
C ASP A 284 1.68 1.15 14.65
N LEU A 285 2.68 0.39 14.19
CA LEU A 285 2.59 -1.05 13.98
C LEU A 285 2.51 -1.82 15.32
N ALA A 286 2.17 -3.10 15.26
CA ALA A 286 2.10 -3.95 16.45
C ALA A 286 3.41 -3.97 17.25
N VAL A 287 4.56 -3.89 16.57
CA VAL A 287 5.88 -3.83 17.19
C VAL A 287 6.02 -2.63 18.15
N ALA A 288 5.36 -1.50 17.87
CA ALA A 288 5.41 -0.34 18.75
C ALA A 288 4.76 -0.57 20.10
N GLN A 289 3.77 -1.45 20.18
CA GLN A 289 3.05 -1.77 21.43
C GLN A 289 3.80 -2.79 22.28
N ILE A 290 4.49 -3.74 21.63
CA ILE A 290 5.19 -4.85 22.30
C ILE A 290 6.67 -4.56 22.57
N ALA A 291 7.20 -3.46 22.04
CA ALA A 291 8.57 -3.01 22.28
C ALA A 291 8.81 -2.76 23.78
N ASP A 292 10.06 -2.88 24.20
CA ASP A 292 10.48 -2.56 25.58
C ASP A 292 11.57 -1.45 25.54
N PRO A 293 11.20 -0.25 26.03
CA PRO A 293 9.87 0.21 26.45
C PRO A 293 8.88 0.36 25.29
N PRO A 294 7.53 0.35 25.56
CA PRO A 294 6.52 0.62 24.55
C PRO A 294 6.81 1.92 23.79
N LEU A 295 6.78 1.86 22.46
CA LEU A 295 7.29 2.89 21.57
C LEU A 295 6.29 4.03 21.38
N THR A 296 6.69 5.26 21.72
CA THR A 296 6.05 6.49 21.24
C THR A 296 6.23 6.55 19.72
N THR A 297 5.16 6.78 18.98
CA THR A 297 5.20 6.70 17.51
C THR A 297 4.15 7.58 16.86
N VAL A 298 4.29 7.83 15.58
CA VAL A 298 3.29 8.51 14.77
C VAL A 298 2.38 7.48 14.11
N ARG A 299 1.09 7.50 14.48
CA ARG A 299 0.10 6.65 13.80
C ARG A 299 -0.26 7.23 12.45
N GLN A 300 -0.07 6.44 11.41
CA GLN A 300 -0.69 6.67 10.11
C GLN A 300 -1.87 5.69 9.90
N PRO A 301 -2.92 6.12 9.20
CA PRO A 301 -4.11 5.27 8.99
C PRO A 301 -3.89 4.31 7.82
N ILE A 302 -3.02 3.29 7.99
CA ILE A 302 -2.52 2.40 6.91
C ILE A 302 -3.65 1.65 6.20
N GLU A 303 -4.59 1.08 6.97
CA GLU A 303 -5.74 0.39 6.37
C GLU A 303 -6.63 1.36 5.58
N ALA A 304 -6.83 2.59 6.09
CA ALA A 304 -7.56 3.61 5.36
C ALA A 304 -6.83 4.05 4.09
N LEU A 305 -5.48 4.09 4.09
CA LEU A 305 -4.69 4.35 2.88
C LEU A 305 -5.03 3.35 1.77
N GLY A 306 -5.00 2.05 2.07
CA GLY A 306 -5.37 1.01 1.11
C GLY A 306 -6.82 1.12 0.65
N ARG A 307 -7.74 1.37 1.58
CA ARG A 307 -9.16 1.54 1.30
C ARG A 307 -9.44 2.73 0.37
N GLU A 308 -8.85 3.87 0.64
CA GLU A 308 -9.06 5.08 -0.17
C GLU A 308 -8.37 4.99 -1.54
N MET A 309 -7.23 4.30 -1.65
CA MET A 309 -6.65 3.99 -2.96
C MET A 309 -7.61 3.16 -3.82
N ALA A 310 -8.19 2.11 -3.25
CA ALA A 310 -9.14 1.25 -3.96
C ALA A 310 -10.44 2.01 -4.31
N ARG A 311 -11.00 2.81 -3.40
CA ARG A 311 -12.16 3.66 -3.68
C ARG A 311 -11.91 4.66 -4.80
N MET A 312 -10.75 5.31 -4.77
CA MET A 312 -10.31 6.23 -5.81
C MET A 312 -10.21 5.50 -7.16
N LEU A 313 -9.62 4.30 -7.17
CA LEU A 313 -9.52 3.47 -8.37
C LEU A 313 -10.89 3.08 -8.92
N VAL A 314 -11.80 2.63 -8.07
CA VAL A 314 -13.19 2.29 -8.44
C VAL A 314 -13.92 3.50 -9.03
N ALA A 315 -13.75 4.68 -8.44
CA ALA A 315 -14.32 5.92 -8.97
C ALA A 315 -13.81 6.20 -10.40
N LEU A 316 -12.50 6.05 -10.64
CA LEU A 316 -11.89 6.23 -11.97
C LEU A 316 -12.39 5.20 -12.99
N VAL A 317 -12.52 3.93 -12.59
CA VAL A 317 -13.06 2.84 -13.45
C VAL A 317 -14.51 3.17 -13.86
N ASN A 318 -15.26 3.82 -12.98
CA ASN A 318 -16.63 4.28 -13.24
C ASN A 318 -16.71 5.63 -13.96
N GLY A 319 -15.58 6.17 -14.46
CA GLY A 319 -15.54 7.42 -15.23
C GLY A 319 -15.67 8.68 -14.39
N GLN A 320 -15.50 8.61 -13.08
CA GLN A 320 -15.43 9.76 -12.19
C GLN A 320 -14.00 10.32 -12.16
N ASP A 321 -13.86 11.56 -11.69
CA ASP A 321 -12.56 12.25 -11.56
C ASP A 321 -12.32 12.68 -10.11
N PRO A 322 -11.89 11.78 -9.23
CA PRO A 322 -11.64 12.08 -7.83
C PRO A 322 -10.42 13.01 -7.66
N SER A 323 -10.43 13.77 -6.57
CA SER A 323 -9.28 14.58 -6.16
C SER A 323 -8.27 13.75 -5.38
N PRO A 324 -6.95 14.07 -5.45
CA PRO A 324 -5.94 13.45 -4.61
C PRO A 324 -6.24 13.65 -3.12
N LEU A 325 -5.81 12.71 -2.29
CA LEU A 325 -6.11 12.68 -0.87
C LEU A 325 -4.83 12.55 -0.03
N ILE A 326 -4.71 13.38 1.01
CA ILE A 326 -3.68 13.25 2.04
C ILE A 326 -4.37 12.95 3.37
N LEU A 327 -4.09 11.78 3.93
CA LEU A 327 -4.64 11.36 5.20
C LEU A 327 -3.83 11.93 6.37
N PRO A 328 -4.50 12.40 7.44
CA PRO A 328 -3.79 12.94 8.60
C PRO A 328 -3.07 11.85 9.38
N THR A 329 -1.97 12.24 10.02
CA THR A 329 -1.23 11.42 10.99
C THR A 329 -1.40 12.00 12.40
N ARG A 330 -1.11 11.19 13.43
CA ARG A 330 -1.14 11.65 14.82
C ARG A 330 -0.08 10.99 15.67
N LEU A 331 0.51 11.75 16.58
CA LEU A 331 1.43 11.21 17.58
C LEU A 331 0.67 10.37 18.61
N VAL A 332 1.22 9.21 18.96
CA VAL A 332 0.77 8.30 20.02
C VAL A 332 1.89 8.20 21.05
N VAL A 333 1.72 8.88 22.17
CA VAL A 333 2.73 8.91 23.23
C VAL A 333 2.65 7.63 24.06
N ARG A 334 3.81 7.00 24.29
CA ARG A 334 4.04 5.84 25.14
C ARG A 334 5.27 6.08 26.03
N SER A 335 6.03 5.04 26.34
CA SER A 335 7.09 5.10 27.37
C SER A 335 8.49 5.35 26.82
N SER A 336 8.70 5.35 25.50
CA SER A 336 10.05 5.48 24.90
C SER A 336 10.51 6.93 24.69
N ALA A 337 9.61 7.92 24.91
CA ALA A 337 9.96 9.35 24.75
C ALA A 337 9.05 10.25 25.60
#